data_cdb94a89dafa482289938496584ff94f
#
_entry.id   cdb94a89dafa482289938496584ff94f
#
_cell.length_a   1.000
_cell.length_b   1.000
_cell.length_c   1.000
_cell.angle_alpha   90.00
_cell.angle_beta   90.00
_cell.angle_gamma   90.00
#
_symmetry.space_group_name_H-M   'P 1'
#
loop_
_entity.id
_entity.type
_entity.pdbx_description
1 polymer ?
#
loop_
_entity_poly.entity_id
_entity_poly.type
_entity_poly.pdbx_seq_one_letter_code
_entity_poly.pdbx_strand_id
1 'polypeptide(L)'
;MTETPQVPPRRLLIALGSLVLILMVGGAVSFVRYARRHAPQPGLIAVAPFDIFAVGLDRWRVGLATALSERLNAPPLAAVPQTVVAATWRSAPRPEISAVELARQTGAGLAVYARVDSLPGKPDSVRVSLLAIDATTTKVLFGVLLRWPAADPEGLAARLAEHVRHNHPVRTFPP
;
A
#
# COMPACT_ATOMS: atom_id res chain seq x y z
N MET A 1 57.08 10.22 -34.92
CA MET A 1 55.76 10.70 -35.38
C MET A 1 54.96 11.12 -34.17
N THR A 2 54.92 12.42 -33.92
CA THR A 2 54.21 13.01 -32.76
C THR A 2 52.84 13.44 -33.24
N GLU A 3 51.82 12.70 -32.88
CA GLU A 3 50.41 13.12 -33.09
C GLU A 3 50.11 14.32 -32.20
N THR A 4 49.82 15.44 -32.84
CA THR A 4 49.31 16.65 -32.18
C THR A 4 47.85 16.41 -31.78
N PRO A 5 47.47 16.55 -30.49
CA PRO A 5 46.06 16.40 -30.07
C PRO A 5 45.23 17.50 -30.73
N GLN A 6 44.30 17.11 -31.62
CA GLN A 6 43.35 18.01 -32.23
C GLN A 6 42.35 18.49 -31.19
N VAL A 7 42.43 19.76 -30.80
CA VAL A 7 41.45 20.40 -29.92
C VAL A 7 40.12 20.49 -30.68
N PRO A 8 39.01 19.95 -30.15
CA PRO A 8 37.73 19.96 -30.87
C PRO A 8 37.26 21.41 -31.09
N PRO A 9 36.66 21.71 -32.24
CA PRO A 9 36.21 23.06 -32.54
C PRO A 9 35.18 23.55 -31.50
N ARG A 10 35.34 24.76 -31.00
CA ARG A 10 34.54 25.37 -29.92
C ARG A 10 33.02 25.21 -30.10
N ARG A 11 32.55 25.17 -31.37
CA ARG A 11 31.15 24.91 -31.72
C ARG A 11 30.68 23.52 -31.34
N LEU A 12 31.51 22.51 -31.41
CA LEU A 12 31.23 21.12 -31.08
C LEU A 12 31.10 20.95 -29.55
N LEU A 13 31.93 21.62 -28.76
CA LEU A 13 31.84 21.65 -27.30
C LEU A 13 30.55 22.32 -26.82
N ILE A 14 30.13 23.42 -27.47
CA ILE A 14 28.87 24.11 -27.17
C ILE A 14 27.67 23.23 -27.50
N ALA A 15 27.66 22.57 -28.65
CA ALA A 15 26.60 21.67 -29.07
C ALA A 15 26.49 20.44 -28.12
N LEU A 16 27.64 19.87 -27.73
CA LEU A 16 27.65 18.76 -26.77
C LEU A 16 27.15 19.17 -25.40
N GLY A 17 27.55 20.35 -24.90
CA GLY A 17 27.07 20.91 -23.64
C GLY A 17 25.57 21.17 -23.63
N SER A 18 25.05 21.71 -24.75
CA SER A 18 23.59 21.94 -24.91
C SER A 18 22.80 20.62 -24.92
N LEU A 19 23.31 19.58 -25.59
CA LEU A 19 22.67 18.28 -25.63
C LEU A 19 22.61 17.64 -24.25
N VAL A 20 23.70 17.68 -23.49
CA VAL A 20 23.77 17.14 -22.12
C VAL A 20 22.79 17.91 -21.22
N LEU A 21 22.70 19.23 -21.33
CA LEU A 21 21.77 20.01 -20.54
C LEU A 21 20.31 19.67 -20.84
N ILE A 22 19.95 19.50 -22.13
CA ILE A 22 18.59 19.09 -22.55
C ILE A 22 18.25 17.70 -22.00
N LEU A 23 19.17 16.76 -22.06
CA LEU A 23 18.98 15.41 -21.51
C LEU A 23 18.82 15.42 -19.99
N MET A 24 19.60 16.23 -19.27
CA MET A 24 19.46 16.39 -17.82
C MET A 24 18.11 17.01 -17.43
N VAL A 25 17.71 18.08 -18.09
CA VAL A 25 16.42 18.73 -17.81
C VAL A 25 15.25 17.82 -18.19
N GLY A 26 15.31 17.17 -19.35
CA GLY A 26 14.29 16.21 -19.79
C GLY A 26 14.19 15.00 -18.84
N GLY A 27 15.33 14.47 -18.40
CA GLY A 27 15.39 13.39 -17.41
C GLY A 27 14.82 13.81 -16.05
N ALA A 28 15.18 14.98 -15.56
CA ALA A 28 14.68 15.51 -14.30
C ALA A 28 13.15 15.73 -14.33
N VAL A 29 12.62 16.33 -15.40
CA VAL A 29 11.16 16.53 -15.58
C VAL A 29 10.42 15.19 -15.66
N SER A 30 10.96 14.23 -16.40
CA SER A 30 10.39 12.89 -16.51
C SER A 30 10.40 12.16 -15.18
N PHE A 31 11.49 12.27 -14.43
CA PHE A 31 11.61 11.68 -13.08
C PHE A 31 10.62 12.31 -12.09
N VAL A 32 10.47 13.64 -12.09
CA VAL A 32 9.51 14.32 -11.22
C VAL A 32 8.07 13.93 -11.58
N ARG A 33 7.76 13.83 -12.87
CA ARG A 33 6.42 13.37 -13.33
C ARG A 33 6.17 11.92 -12.94
N TYR A 34 7.16 11.05 -13.09
CA TYR A 34 7.09 9.65 -12.66
C TYR A 34 6.87 9.56 -11.15
N ALA A 35 7.68 10.25 -10.35
CA ALA A 35 7.56 10.28 -8.88
C ALA A 35 6.20 10.81 -8.42
N ARG A 36 5.66 11.87 -9.05
CA ARG A 36 4.33 12.40 -8.72
C ARG A 36 3.19 11.45 -9.07
N ARG A 37 3.31 10.70 -10.18
CA ARG A 37 2.29 9.71 -10.59
C ARG A 37 2.27 8.49 -9.68
N HIS A 38 3.39 8.18 -9.03
CA HIS A 38 3.54 7.04 -8.12
C HIS A 38 3.60 7.46 -6.64
N ALA A 39 3.34 8.74 -6.35
CA ALA A 39 3.23 9.19 -4.98
C ALA A 39 2.03 8.51 -4.31
N PRO A 40 2.20 7.88 -3.14
CA PRO A 40 1.11 7.25 -2.42
C PRO A 40 0.00 8.25 -2.13
N GLN A 41 -1.23 7.87 -2.47
CA GLN A 41 -2.42 8.68 -2.22
C GLN A 41 -2.88 8.46 -0.78
N PRO A 42 -2.88 9.50 0.10
CA PRO A 42 -3.19 9.32 1.52
C PRO A 42 -4.57 8.73 1.81
N GLY A 43 -5.56 9.06 0.96
CA GLY A 43 -6.93 8.54 1.09
C GLY A 43 -7.16 7.17 0.45
N LEU A 44 -6.17 6.62 -0.27
CA LEU A 44 -6.28 5.31 -0.90
C LEU A 44 -5.72 4.23 0.04
N ILE A 45 -6.50 3.18 0.27
CA ILE A 45 -6.20 2.09 1.20
C ILE A 45 -6.04 0.78 0.42
N ALA A 46 -4.94 0.08 0.64
CA ALA A 46 -4.77 -1.30 0.17
C ALA A 46 -5.06 -2.27 1.33
N VAL A 47 -6.10 -3.08 1.18
CA VAL A 47 -6.45 -4.13 2.13
C VAL A 47 -5.86 -5.44 1.65
N ALA A 48 -4.83 -5.94 2.36
CA ALA A 48 -4.20 -7.21 2.07
C ALA A 48 -5.14 -8.39 2.38
N PRO A 49 -5.00 -9.54 1.71
CA PRO A 49 -5.68 -10.77 2.11
C PRO A 49 -5.37 -11.10 3.57
N PHE A 50 -6.38 -11.51 4.35
CA PHE A 50 -6.20 -11.81 5.76
C PHE A 50 -5.43 -13.10 5.95
N ASP A 51 -4.53 -13.15 6.93
CA ASP A 51 -3.89 -14.37 7.38
C ASP A 51 -4.79 -15.12 8.36
N ILE A 52 -5.26 -16.28 7.94
CA ILE A 52 -6.20 -17.09 8.70
C ILE A 52 -5.46 -18.28 9.29
N PHE A 53 -5.37 -18.32 10.61
CA PHE A 53 -4.82 -19.44 11.40
C PHE A 53 -5.92 -20.16 12.18
N ALA A 54 -7.17 -19.73 12.05
CA ALA A 54 -8.33 -20.39 12.63
C ALA A 54 -8.81 -21.50 11.70
N VAL A 55 -8.89 -22.73 12.23
CA VAL A 55 -9.27 -23.93 11.48
C VAL A 55 -10.69 -23.78 10.93
N GLY A 56 -10.89 -24.12 9.66
CA GLY A 56 -12.20 -24.09 8.98
C GLY A 56 -12.67 -22.72 8.52
N LEU A 57 -11.88 -21.67 8.70
CA LEU A 57 -12.21 -20.30 8.29
C LEU A 57 -11.41 -19.79 7.08
N ASP A 58 -10.81 -20.66 6.29
CA ASP A 58 -9.99 -20.27 5.13
C ASP A 58 -10.72 -19.38 4.12
N ARG A 59 -12.03 -19.54 3.99
CA ARG A 59 -12.91 -18.70 3.16
C ARG A 59 -12.90 -17.22 3.60
N TRP A 60 -12.54 -16.93 4.84
CA TRP A 60 -12.46 -15.57 5.36
C TRP A 60 -11.27 -14.80 4.79
N ARG A 61 -10.24 -15.47 4.32
CA ARG A 61 -9.02 -14.84 3.79
C ARG A 61 -9.31 -13.75 2.76
N VAL A 62 -10.11 -14.08 1.76
CA VAL A 62 -10.48 -13.15 0.69
C VAL A 62 -11.82 -12.48 1.01
N GLY A 63 -12.78 -13.21 1.58
CA GLY A 63 -14.12 -12.69 1.88
C GLY A 63 -14.09 -11.49 2.82
N LEU A 64 -13.34 -11.57 3.94
CA LEU A 64 -13.20 -10.45 4.86
C LEU A 64 -12.45 -9.26 4.25
N ALA A 65 -11.39 -9.52 3.46
CA ALA A 65 -10.65 -8.45 2.81
C ALA A 65 -11.54 -7.71 1.80
N THR A 66 -12.38 -8.45 1.07
CA THR A 66 -13.34 -7.87 0.13
C THR A 66 -14.39 -7.04 0.87
N ALA A 67 -15.06 -7.62 1.86
CA ALA A 67 -16.08 -6.93 2.64
C ALA A 67 -15.54 -5.68 3.36
N LEU A 68 -14.31 -5.75 3.88
CA LEU A 68 -13.65 -4.59 4.48
C LEU A 68 -13.35 -3.52 3.43
N SER A 69 -12.82 -3.90 2.26
CA SER A 69 -12.52 -2.95 1.17
C SER A 69 -13.77 -2.23 0.68
N GLU A 70 -14.86 -2.96 0.48
CA GLU A 70 -16.15 -2.39 0.06
C GLU A 70 -16.66 -1.36 1.07
N ARG A 71 -16.57 -1.70 2.35
CA ARG A 71 -16.99 -0.79 3.43
C ARG A 71 -16.08 0.44 3.55
N LEU A 72 -14.77 0.31 3.27
CA LEU A 72 -13.83 1.43 3.28
C LEU A 72 -13.94 2.30 2.02
N ASN A 73 -14.54 1.80 0.96
CA ASN A 73 -14.68 2.54 -0.30
C ASN A 73 -15.82 3.58 -0.25
N ALA A 74 -15.69 4.53 0.67
CA ALA A 74 -16.62 5.65 0.83
C ALA A 74 -15.84 6.92 1.22
N PRO A 75 -16.16 8.08 0.63
CA PRO A 75 -15.46 9.33 0.93
C PRO A 75 -15.36 9.61 2.45
N PRO A 76 -14.20 10.11 2.93
CA PRO A 76 -13.02 10.57 2.19
C PRO A 76 -12.02 9.47 1.80
N LEU A 77 -12.32 8.21 2.06
CA LEU A 77 -11.47 7.06 1.80
C LEU A 77 -11.85 6.38 0.47
N ALA A 78 -10.88 5.74 -0.15
CA ALA A 78 -11.09 4.84 -1.27
C ALA A 78 -10.26 3.56 -1.04
N ALA A 79 -10.80 2.40 -1.43
CA ALA A 79 -10.07 1.14 -1.34
C ALA A 79 -9.58 0.68 -2.71
N VAL A 80 -8.38 0.12 -2.74
CA VAL A 80 -7.87 -0.56 -3.94
C VAL A 80 -8.79 -1.74 -4.26
N PRO A 81 -9.26 -1.88 -5.52
CA PRO A 81 -10.11 -3.01 -5.90
C PRO A 81 -9.45 -4.36 -5.60
N GLN A 82 -10.19 -5.31 -5.04
CA GLN A 82 -9.65 -6.62 -4.65
C GLN A 82 -9.13 -7.43 -5.84
N THR A 83 -9.60 -7.19 -7.05
CA THR A 83 -9.04 -7.77 -8.29
C THR A 83 -7.60 -7.31 -8.53
N VAL A 84 -7.30 -6.03 -8.27
CA VAL A 84 -5.94 -5.47 -8.36
C VAL A 84 -5.06 -6.03 -7.23
N VAL A 85 -5.61 -6.10 -6.02
CA VAL A 85 -4.93 -6.71 -4.86
C VAL A 85 -4.55 -8.16 -5.17
N ALA A 86 -5.47 -8.98 -5.67
CA ALA A 86 -5.23 -10.38 -6.01
C ALA A 86 -4.15 -10.56 -7.09
N ALA A 87 -4.12 -9.68 -8.09
CA ALA A 87 -3.11 -9.71 -9.15
C ALA A 87 -1.72 -9.28 -8.66
N THR A 88 -1.67 -8.39 -7.66
CA THR A 88 -0.43 -7.76 -7.18
C THR A 88 0.15 -8.45 -5.95
N TRP A 89 -0.72 -9.05 -5.11
CA TRP A 89 -0.31 -9.66 -3.84
C TRP A 89 0.77 -10.72 -4.01
N ARG A 90 1.84 -10.58 -3.25
CA ARG A 90 2.90 -11.59 -3.12
C ARG A 90 3.12 -11.86 -1.64
N SER A 91 2.77 -13.08 -1.23
CA SER A 91 3.01 -13.52 0.15
C SER A 91 4.51 -13.66 0.40
N ALA A 92 4.98 -13.10 1.51
CA ALA A 92 6.36 -13.25 1.98
C ALA A 92 6.36 -13.72 3.45
N PRO A 93 7.51 -14.16 3.99
CA PRO A 93 7.62 -14.58 5.38
C PRO A 93 7.18 -13.53 6.41
N ARG A 94 7.12 -12.26 6.00
CA ARG A 94 6.62 -11.15 6.82
C ARG A 94 5.45 -10.49 6.10
N PRO A 95 4.22 -10.92 6.38
CA PRO A 95 3.04 -10.46 5.65
C PRO A 95 2.76 -8.96 5.82
N GLU A 96 3.18 -8.36 6.94
CA GLU A 96 3.07 -6.91 7.16
C GLU A 96 3.90 -6.12 6.13
N ILE A 97 5.10 -6.62 5.80
CA ILE A 97 5.97 -6.01 4.78
C ILE A 97 5.34 -6.19 3.40
N SER A 98 4.77 -7.37 3.12
CA SER A 98 4.05 -7.63 1.87
C SER A 98 2.85 -6.69 1.70
N ALA A 99 2.14 -6.37 2.79
CA ALA A 99 1.02 -5.43 2.75
C ALA A 99 1.49 -4.00 2.41
N VAL A 100 2.62 -3.56 2.96
CA VAL A 100 3.23 -2.26 2.61
C VAL A 100 3.68 -2.22 1.16
N GLU A 101 4.30 -3.30 0.68
CA GLU A 101 4.73 -3.39 -0.72
C GLU A 101 3.53 -3.39 -1.69
N LEU A 102 2.45 -4.10 -1.35
CA LEU A 102 1.18 -4.04 -2.07
C LEU A 102 0.66 -2.60 -2.16
N ALA A 103 0.63 -1.88 -1.03
CA ALA A 103 0.17 -0.51 -1.01
C ALA A 103 1.02 0.40 -1.90
N ARG A 104 2.35 0.26 -1.88
CA ARG A 104 3.27 1.01 -2.74
C ARG A 104 3.03 0.72 -4.22
N GLN A 105 2.89 -0.55 -4.60
CA GLN A 105 2.67 -0.97 -5.98
C GLN A 105 1.32 -0.50 -6.52
N THR A 106 0.31 -0.37 -5.66
CA THR A 106 -1.02 0.11 -6.03
C THR A 106 -1.20 1.62 -5.85
N GLY A 107 -0.18 2.34 -5.38
CA GLY A 107 -0.25 3.77 -5.12
C GLY A 107 -1.07 4.14 -3.88
N ALA A 108 -1.39 3.18 -3.02
CA ALA A 108 -2.10 3.42 -1.77
C ALA A 108 -1.18 4.04 -0.71
N GLY A 109 -1.70 5.01 0.05
CA GLY A 109 -0.98 5.63 1.17
C GLY A 109 -1.05 4.82 2.46
N LEU A 110 -2.05 3.94 2.57
CA LEU A 110 -2.27 3.09 3.74
C LEU A 110 -2.34 1.62 3.34
N ALA A 111 -1.57 0.78 4.03
CA ALA A 111 -1.69 -0.67 4.00
C ALA A 111 -2.49 -1.14 5.21
N VAL A 112 -3.49 -1.98 4.99
CA VAL A 112 -4.24 -2.67 6.04
C VAL A 112 -3.94 -4.16 5.95
N TYR A 113 -3.43 -4.71 7.04
CA TYR A 113 -3.15 -6.13 7.20
C TYR A 113 -3.90 -6.65 8.42
N ALA A 114 -4.46 -7.84 8.33
CA ALA A 114 -5.11 -8.47 9.46
C ALA A 114 -4.81 -9.97 9.56
N ARG A 115 -4.82 -10.43 10.79
CA ARG A 115 -4.60 -11.83 11.17
C ARG A 115 -5.76 -12.31 12.04
N VAL A 116 -6.20 -13.55 11.80
CA VAL A 116 -7.27 -14.20 12.52
C VAL A 116 -6.74 -15.50 13.12
N ASP A 117 -6.75 -15.59 14.44
CA ASP A 117 -6.29 -16.73 15.21
C ASP A 117 -7.47 -17.40 15.94
N SER A 118 -7.41 -18.72 16.10
CA SER A 118 -8.31 -19.46 17.00
C SER A 118 -8.09 -19.05 18.44
N LEU A 119 -9.16 -19.03 19.24
CA LEU A 119 -9.08 -18.86 20.69
C LEU A 119 -9.08 -20.22 21.38
N PRO A 120 -8.05 -20.58 22.15
CA PRO A 120 -8.04 -21.83 22.91
C PRO A 120 -9.27 -21.91 23.84
N GLY A 121 -9.96 -23.05 23.81
CA GLY A 121 -11.15 -23.30 24.63
C GLY A 121 -12.41 -22.55 24.21
N LYS A 122 -12.41 -21.83 23.08
CA LYS A 122 -13.56 -21.09 22.55
C LYS A 122 -13.66 -21.26 21.03
N PRO A 123 -14.16 -22.40 20.54
CA PRO A 123 -14.20 -22.69 19.09
C PRO A 123 -15.09 -21.72 18.32
N ASP A 124 -16.10 -21.14 18.95
CA ASP A 124 -17.06 -20.21 18.33
C ASP A 124 -16.56 -18.76 18.27
N SER A 125 -15.32 -18.52 18.68
CA SER A 125 -14.74 -17.18 18.74
C SER A 125 -13.34 -17.17 18.18
N VAL A 126 -12.98 -16.05 17.55
CA VAL A 126 -11.65 -15.80 17.01
C VAL A 126 -11.02 -14.57 17.64
N ARG A 127 -9.71 -14.52 17.61
CA ARG A 127 -8.94 -13.30 17.87
C ARG A 127 -8.55 -12.70 16.55
N VAL A 128 -8.87 -11.43 16.37
CA VAL A 128 -8.52 -10.68 15.16
C VAL A 128 -7.59 -9.54 15.53
N SER A 129 -6.42 -9.50 14.92
CA SER A 129 -5.49 -8.39 14.99
C SER A 129 -5.43 -7.69 13.64
N LEU A 130 -5.65 -6.38 13.61
CA LEU A 130 -5.51 -5.56 12.42
C LEU A 130 -4.44 -4.51 12.67
N LEU A 131 -3.61 -4.29 11.66
CA LEU A 131 -2.58 -3.25 11.62
C LEU A 131 -2.85 -2.33 10.43
N ALA A 132 -2.79 -1.04 10.67
CA ALA A 132 -2.78 -0.01 9.64
C ALA A 132 -1.39 0.61 9.57
N ILE A 133 -0.76 0.54 8.41
CA ILE A 133 0.65 0.86 8.21
C ILE A 133 0.74 1.94 7.12
N ASP A 134 1.43 3.04 7.41
CA ASP A 134 1.73 4.06 6.41
C ASP A 134 2.69 3.48 5.36
N ALA A 135 2.25 3.47 4.10
CA ALA A 135 3.02 2.87 3.00
C ALA A 135 4.32 3.63 2.68
N THR A 136 4.39 4.92 3.01
CA THR A 136 5.57 5.76 2.76
C THR A 136 6.64 5.53 3.81
N THR A 137 6.24 5.60 5.09
CA THR A 137 7.17 5.56 6.24
C THR A 137 7.33 4.17 6.83
N THR A 138 6.50 3.19 6.44
CA THR A 138 6.43 1.84 7.03
C THR A 138 6.11 1.83 8.52
N LYS A 139 5.60 2.94 9.05
CA LYS A 139 5.22 3.02 10.46
C LYS A 139 3.80 2.49 10.66
N VAL A 140 3.60 1.69 11.70
CA VAL A 140 2.27 1.34 12.18
C VAL A 140 1.63 2.61 12.73
N LEU A 141 0.52 3.02 12.14
CA LEU A 141 -0.26 4.17 12.58
C LEU A 141 -1.16 3.82 13.76
N PHE A 142 -1.82 2.69 13.64
CA PHE A 142 -2.64 2.12 14.71
C PHE A 142 -2.78 0.62 14.50
N GLY A 143 -3.16 -0.06 15.58
CA GLY A 143 -3.53 -1.47 15.58
C GLY A 143 -4.75 -1.70 16.45
N VAL A 144 -5.52 -2.71 16.13
CA VAL A 144 -6.67 -3.14 16.94
C VAL A 144 -6.62 -4.64 17.16
N LEU A 145 -6.96 -5.05 18.38
CA LEU A 145 -7.09 -6.43 18.77
C LEU A 145 -8.52 -6.66 19.25
N LEU A 146 -9.25 -7.53 18.56
CA LEU A 146 -10.65 -7.84 18.86
C LEU A 146 -10.83 -9.34 19.15
N ARG A 147 -11.86 -9.65 19.95
CA ARG A 147 -12.46 -10.99 20.00
C ARG A 147 -13.79 -10.91 19.29
N TRP A 148 -14.04 -11.88 18.41
CA TRP A 148 -15.24 -11.84 17.57
C TRP A 148 -15.86 -13.22 17.41
N PRO A 149 -17.20 -13.34 17.30
CA PRO A 149 -17.85 -14.61 16.98
C PRO A 149 -17.43 -15.12 15.60
N ALA A 150 -17.05 -16.40 15.49
CA ALA A 150 -16.68 -17.01 14.22
C ALA A 150 -17.86 -17.15 13.24
N ALA A 151 -19.10 -16.98 13.71
CA ALA A 151 -20.30 -17.03 12.88
C ALA A 151 -20.63 -15.70 12.18
N ASP A 152 -19.98 -14.57 12.54
CA ASP A 152 -20.34 -13.23 12.06
C ASP A 152 -19.18 -12.49 11.37
N PRO A 153 -18.78 -12.90 10.16
CA PRO A 153 -17.75 -12.20 9.38
C PRO A 153 -18.18 -10.79 8.93
N GLU A 154 -19.45 -10.59 8.62
CA GLU A 154 -19.96 -9.31 8.13
C GLU A 154 -19.94 -8.23 9.21
N GLY A 155 -20.36 -8.56 10.43
CA GLY A 155 -20.24 -7.67 11.57
C GLY A 155 -18.79 -7.35 11.91
N LEU A 156 -17.89 -8.33 11.77
CA LEU A 156 -16.44 -8.11 11.92
C LEU A 156 -15.92 -7.09 10.91
N ALA A 157 -16.24 -7.26 9.62
CA ALA A 157 -15.81 -6.34 8.57
C ALA A 157 -16.34 -4.91 8.82
N ALA A 158 -17.59 -4.78 9.29
CA ALA A 158 -18.16 -3.49 9.66
C ALA A 158 -17.40 -2.84 10.82
N ARG A 159 -17.10 -3.61 11.85
CA ARG A 159 -16.37 -3.11 13.03
C ARG A 159 -14.94 -2.70 12.70
N LEU A 160 -14.24 -3.48 11.89
CA LEU A 160 -12.90 -3.15 11.43
C LEU A 160 -12.90 -1.88 10.56
N ALA A 161 -13.88 -1.73 9.66
CA ALA A 161 -14.02 -0.53 8.84
C ALA A 161 -14.25 0.73 9.69
N GLU A 162 -15.08 0.64 10.74
CA GLU A 162 -15.29 1.72 11.69
C GLU A 162 -13.99 2.13 12.39
N HIS A 163 -13.20 1.15 12.87
CA HIS A 163 -11.90 1.43 13.48
C HIS A 163 -10.94 2.10 12.52
N VAL A 164 -10.86 1.63 11.28
CA VAL A 164 -9.98 2.23 10.27
C VAL A 164 -10.41 3.68 9.99
N ARG A 165 -11.70 3.94 9.79
CA ARG A 165 -12.20 5.31 9.54
C ARG A 165 -11.95 6.26 10.71
N HIS A 166 -12.20 5.80 11.93
CA HIS A 166 -12.03 6.62 13.12
C HIS A 166 -10.57 6.99 13.39
N ASN A 167 -9.66 6.07 13.15
CA ASN A 167 -8.24 6.26 13.45
C ASN A 167 -7.40 6.67 12.24
N HIS A 168 -8.00 6.75 11.04
CA HIS A 168 -7.29 7.20 9.86
C HIS A 168 -6.94 8.69 10.03
N PRO A 169 -5.65 9.05 10.05
CA PRO A 169 -5.26 10.45 10.10
C PRO A 169 -5.67 11.11 8.78
N VAL A 170 -6.80 11.77 8.77
CA VAL A 170 -7.17 12.67 7.67
C VAL A 170 -6.14 13.78 7.67
N ARG A 171 -5.06 13.62 6.92
CA ARG A 171 -4.19 14.74 6.60
C ARG A 171 -4.98 15.64 5.66
N THR A 172 -5.71 16.57 6.23
CA THR A 172 -6.17 17.76 5.50
C THR A 172 -4.90 18.46 5.03
N PHE A 173 -4.52 18.20 3.78
CA PHE A 173 -3.56 19.09 3.14
C PHE A 173 -4.28 20.41 2.98
N PRO A 174 -3.74 21.53 3.50
CA PRO A 174 -4.27 22.83 3.15
C PRO A 174 -4.14 22.99 1.62
N PRO A 175 -5.11 23.69 1.01
CA PRO A 175 -5.14 23.94 -0.43
C PRO A 175 -3.90 24.67 -0.93
#